data_17d8122aa4638d883fddc0989a6c57d1
#
_entry.id   17d8122aa4638d883fddc0989a6c57d1
#
_cell.length_a   1.000
_cell.length_b   1.000
_cell.length_c   1.000
_cell.angle_alpha   90.00
_cell.angle_beta   90.00
_cell.angle_gamma   90.00
#
_symmetry.space_group_name_H-M   'P 1'
#
loop_
_entity.id
_entity.type
_entity.pdbx_description
1 polymer ?
#
loop_
_entity_poly.entity_id
_entity_poly.type
_entity_poly.pdbx_seq_one_letter_code
_entity_poly.pdbx_strand_id
1 'polypeptide(L)' 'MKVSVKDFTVTMELKNKGIEFDVYDNEDNHLGDLVVTKTKIIWSKGRTIPKNGKAVNWEDFKKYMESQE' A
#
# COMPACT_ATOMS: atom_id res chain seq x y z
N MET A 1 -5.20 12.02 -9.39
CA MET A 1 -5.20 11.09 -8.24
C MET A 1 -4.30 11.62 -7.15
N LYS A 2 -4.71 11.50 -5.92
CA LYS A 2 -3.92 11.97 -4.78
C LYS A 2 -3.49 10.79 -3.93
N VAL A 3 -2.21 10.74 -3.60
CA VAL A 3 -1.66 9.72 -2.72
C VAL A 3 -0.95 10.41 -1.58
N SER A 4 -1.42 10.16 -0.37
CA SER A 4 -0.87 10.81 0.80
C SER A 4 -0.16 9.82 1.69
N VAL A 5 1.01 10.20 2.17
CA VAL A 5 1.76 9.39 3.12
C VAL A 5 1.17 9.63 4.51
N LYS A 6 0.70 8.55 5.13
CA LYS A 6 0.11 8.64 6.46
C LYS A 6 1.19 8.66 7.54
N ASP A 7 2.25 7.91 7.34
CA ASP A 7 3.35 7.82 8.29
C ASP A 7 4.64 7.64 7.50
N PHE A 8 5.51 8.62 7.58
CA PHE A 8 6.72 8.62 6.78
C PHE A 8 7.93 9.08 7.59
N THR A 9 9.00 8.30 7.52
CA THR A 9 10.28 8.66 8.11
C THR A 9 11.35 8.50 7.04
N VAL A 10 12.07 9.59 6.79
CA VAL A 10 13.08 9.61 5.75
C VAL A 10 14.20 8.62 6.05
N THR A 11 14.61 7.91 5.01
CA THR A 11 15.76 7.01 5.09
C THR A 11 15.61 5.99 6.21
N MET A 12 14.70 5.06 6.02
CA MET A 12 14.53 4.01 7.01
C MET A 12 14.32 2.68 6.33
N GLU A 13 14.78 1.64 6.98
CA GLU A 13 14.49 0.29 6.56
C GLU A 13 13.07 -0.04 6.95
N LEU A 14 12.31 -0.64 6.03
CA LEU A 14 10.95 -1.03 6.32
C LEU A 14 10.92 -2.19 7.28
N LYS A 15 10.09 -2.07 8.30
CA LYS A 15 9.90 -3.10 9.29
C LYS A 15 8.51 -3.69 9.16
N ASN A 16 8.12 -4.54 10.11
CA ASN A 16 6.82 -5.21 10.02
C ASN A 16 5.65 -4.23 9.95
N LYS A 17 5.77 -3.09 10.61
CA LYS A 17 4.73 -2.09 10.60
C LYS A 17 4.61 -1.40 9.23
N GLY A 18 5.76 -1.15 8.60
CA GLY A 18 5.79 -0.60 7.26
C GLY A 18 5.38 0.86 7.17
N ILE A 19 5.03 1.25 5.95
CA ILE A 19 4.59 2.62 5.63
C ILE A 19 3.17 2.53 5.10
N GLU A 20 2.32 3.43 5.56
CA GLU A 20 0.94 3.50 5.11
C GLU A 20 0.71 4.70 4.21
N PHE A 21 -0.08 4.50 3.17
CA PHE A 21 -0.48 5.55 2.24
C PHE A 21 -2.00 5.61 2.19
N ASP A 22 -2.55 6.81 2.22
CA ASP A 22 -3.97 7.02 1.94
C ASP A 22 -4.08 7.44 0.48
N VAL A 23 -4.93 6.77 -0.29
CA VAL A 23 -5.07 7.03 -1.71
C VAL A 23 -6.45 7.62 -1.98
N TYR A 24 -6.47 8.79 -2.64
CA TYR A 24 -7.69 9.52 -2.96
C TYR A 24 -7.77 9.79 -4.46
N ASP A 25 -8.98 9.94 -4.97
CA ASP A 25 -9.13 10.38 -6.35
C ASP A 25 -9.03 11.91 -6.40
N ASN A 26 -9.20 12.48 -7.59
CA ASN A 26 -9.05 13.93 -7.77
C ASN A 26 -10.18 14.72 -7.12
N GLU A 27 -11.25 14.07 -6.69
CA GLU A 27 -12.39 14.70 -6.04
C GLU A 27 -12.36 14.49 -4.53
N ASP A 28 -11.21 14.03 -4.01
CA ASP A 28 -10.99 13.80 -2.58
C ASP A 28 -11.81 12.64 -1.99
N ASN A 29 -12.24 11.73 -2.83
CA ASN A 29 -12.88 10.50 -2.34
C ASN A 29 -11.80 9.49 -1.96
N HIS A 30 -11.90 8.94 -0.77
CA HIS A 30 -10.93 7.95 -0.28
C HIS A 30 -11.12 6.63 -1.03
N LEU A 31 -10.12 6.24 -1.79
CA LEU A 31 -10.16 5.00 -2.57
C LEU A 31 -9.70 3.79 -1.77
N GLY A 32 -8.72 3.97 -0.90
CA GLY A 32 -8.20 2.88 -0.12
C GLY A 32 -6.90 3.24 0.57
N ASP A 33 -6.35 2.27 1.27
CA ASP A 33 -5.08 2.40 1.97
C ASP A 33 -4.10 1.38 1.41
N LEU A 34 -2.86 1.82 1.21
CA LEU A 34 -1.78 0.94 0.79
C LEU A 34 -0.77 0.86 1.92
N VAL A 35 -0.45 -0.36 2.34
CA VAL A 35 0.57 -0.57 3.37
C VAL A 35 1.72 -1.34 2.72
N VAL A 36 2.92 -0.80 2.85
CA VAL A 36 4.13 -1.41 2.30
C VAL A 36 5.03 -1.82 3.46
N THR A 37 5.28 -3.13 3.58
CA THR A 37 6.15 -3.65 4.63
C THR A 37 7.37 -4.31 3.99
N LYS A 38 8.27 -4.81 4.80
CA LYS A 38 9.45 -5.49 4.26
C LYS A 38 9.12 -6.83 3.61
N THR A 39 7.95 -7.40 3.89
CA THR A 39 7.60 -8.72 3.37
C THR A 39 6.43 -8.71 2.38
N LYS A 40 5.61 -7.69 2.39
CA LYS A 40 4.40 -7.69 1.57
C LYS A 40 3.84 -6.30 1.34
N ILE A 41 2.86 -6.23 0.45
CA ILE A 41 2.08 -5.03 0.18
C ILE A 41 0.64 -5.39 0.46
N ILE A 42 -0.08 -4.51 1.18
CA ILE A 42 -1.47 -4.75 1.53
C ILE A 42 -2.32 -3.60 0.97
N TRP A 43 -3.36 -3.96 0.25
CA TRP A 43 -4.33 -2.98 -0.25
C TRP A 43 -5.64 -3.17 0.49
N SER A 44 -6.15 -2.10 1.08
CA SER A 44 -7.42 -2.11 1.81
C SER A 44 -8.37 -1.15 1.10
N LYS A 45 -9.41 -1.70 0.49
CA LYS A 45 -10.35 -0.92 -0.28
C LYS A 45 -11.23 -0.07 0.64
N GLY A 46 -11.33 1.24 0.29
CA GLY A 46 -12.19 2.13 1.01
C GLY A 46 -11.84 2.24 2.49
N ARG A 47 -12.82 1.98 3.34
CA ARG A 47 -12.64 2.08 4.79
C ARG A 47 -12.34 0.74 5.45
N THR A 48 -11.99 -0.25 4.66
CA THR A 48 -11.61 -1.55 5.18
C THR A 48 -10.32 -1.43 5.99
N ILE A 49 -10.30 -2.05 7.16
CA ILE A 49 -9.09 -2.03 7.99
C ILE A 49 -8.03 -2.96 7.37
N PRO A 50 -6.73 -2.66 7.56
CA PRO A 50 -5.66 -3.41 6.90
C PRO A 50 -5.71 -4.92 7.06
N LYS A 51 -6.12 -5.44 8.20
CA LYS A 51 -6.16 -6.89 8.40
C LYS A 51 -7.19 -7.58 7.50
N ASN A 52 -8.14 -6.82 6.96
CA ASN A 52 -9.14 -7.35 6.03
C ASN A 52 -8.81 -7.03 4.59
N GLY A 53 -7.65 -6.43 4.35
CA GLY A 53 -7.21 -6.09 3.02
C GLY A 53 -6.64 -7.27 2.27
N LYS A 54 -6.27 -7.03 1.02
CA LYS A 54 -5.61 -8.03 0.18
C LYS A 54 -4.12 -7.85 0.28
N ALA A 55 -3.40 -8.92 0.57
CA ALA A 55 -1.96 -8.88 0.70
C ALA A 55 -1.29 -9.67 -0.40
N VAL A 56 -0.15 -9.18 -0.88
CA VAL A 56 0.68 -9.89 -1.84
C VAL A 56 2.14 -9.75 -1.39
N ASN A 57 2.88 -10.85 -1.41
CA ASN A 57 4.28 -10.77 -1.05
C ASN A 57 5.08 -10.16 -2.20
N TRP A 58 6.33 -9.75 -1.90
CA TRP A 58 7.14 -9.06 -2.90
C TRP A 58 7.42 -9.89 -4.14
N GLU A 59 7.62 -11.20 -3.98
CA GLU A 59 7.90 -12.05 -5.12
C GLU A 59 6.72 -12.15 -6.06
N ASP A 60 5.52 -12.31 -5.51
CA ASP A 60 4.31 -12.38 -6.32
C ASP A 60 3.99 -11.03 -6.97
N PHE A 61 4.24 -9.94 -6.25
CA PHE A 61 4.07 -8.60 -6.80
C PHE A 61 5.00 -8.40 -8.00
N LYS A 62 6.25 -8.79 -7.85
CA LYS A 62 7.23 -8.69 -8.92
C LYS A 62 6.77 -9.48 -10.16
N LYS A 63 6.32 -10.72 -9.95
CA LYS A 63 5.86 -11.55 -11.05
C LYS A 63 4.67 -10.94 -11.76
N TYR A 64 3.72 -10.41 -11.00
CA TYR A 64 2.55 -9.78 -11.58
C TYR A 64 2.94 -8.58 -12.43
N MET A 65 3.76 -7.70 -11.87
CA MET A 65 4.13 -6.48 -12.58
C MET A 65 4.94 -6.78 -13.84
N GLU A 66 5.83 -7.75 -13.76
CA GLU A 66 6.65 -8.09 -14.92
C GLU A 66 5.85 -8.79 -16.01
N SER A 67 4.75 -9.44 -15.64
CA SER A 67 3.88 -10.07 -16.63
C SER A 67 3.06 -9.07 -17.43
N GLN A 68 3.04 -7.83 -17.01
CA GLN A 68 2.28 -6.77 -17.68
C GLN A 68 3.08 -6.05 -18.77
N GLU A 69 4.31 -6.44 -18.98
CA GLU A 69 5.16 -5.81 -19.99
C GLU A 69 4.73 -6.12 -21.40
#